data_6d4819d2755f9be23b419f159013d2ad
#
_entry.id   6d4819d2755f9be23b419f159013d2ad
#
_cell.length_a   1.000
_cell.length_b   1.000
_cell.length_c   1.000
_cell.angle_alpha   90.00
_cell.angle_beta   90.00
_cell.angle_gamma   90.00
#
_symmetry.space_group_name_H-M   'P 1'
#
loop_
_entity.id
_entity.type
_entity.pdbx_description
1 polymer ?
#
loop_
_entity_poly.entity_id
_entity_poly.type
_entity_poly.pdbx_seq_one_letter_code
_entity_poly.pdbx_strand_id
1 'polypeptide(L)'
;MKVSVSILSSSIKPQDIVKKLDESKADYIHLDIMDGKFTENKTWTFGEIKKIVGYSKLPLDVHLMVEKPEKYIEDYAMMNTAYLTFHYESVKDVDKTIEQIKNYGLKV
;
A
#
# COMPACT_ATOMS: atom_id res chain seq x y z
N MET A 1 -2.76 -19.23 -8.09
CA MET A 1 -2.41 -18.57 -6.82
C MET A 1 -1.66 -17.28 -7.11
N LYS A 2 -1.99 -16.21 -6.44
CA LYS A 2 -1.29 -14.93 -6.54
C LYS A 2 -0.35 -14.74 -5.36
N VAL A 3 0.80 -14.13 -5.59
CA VAL A 3 1.82 -13.89 -4.57
C VAL A 3 2.05 -12.39 -4.40
N SER A 4 1.81 -11.89 -3.19
CA SER A 4 2.05 -10.51 -2.80
C SER A 4 3.20 -10.48 -1.79
N VAL A 5 4.27 -9.79 -2.11
CA VAL A 5 5.51 -9.82 -1.30
C VAL A 5 5.68 -8.49 -0.56
N SER A 6 5.74 -8.59 0.78
CA SER A 6 5.99 -7.44 1.64
C SER A 6 7.47 -7.04 1.61
N ILE A 7 7.72 -5.74 1.48
CA ILE A 7 9.07 -5.19 1.48
C ILE A 7 9.48 -4.60 2.83
N LEU A 8 8.57 -4.61 3.82
CA LEU A 8 8.78 -3.93 5.10
C LEU A 8 9.91 -4.54 5.95
N SER A 9 9.96 -5.86 6.02
CA SER A 9 10.83 -6.57 6.97
C SER A 9 12.19 -6.99 6.40
N SER A 10 12.57 -6.46 5.25
CA SER A 10 13.82 -6.85 4.62
C SER A 10 15.01 -6.05 5.14
N SER A 11 16.16 -6.70 5.26
CA SER A 11 17.45 -6.06 5.55
C SER A 11 18.06 -5.38 4.31
N ILE A 12 17.52 -5.63 3.13
CA ILE A 12 17.97 -5.06 1.86
C ILE A 12 17.28 -3.70 1.66
N LYS A 13 17.95 -2.76 1.00
CA LYS A 13 17.34 -1.47 0.67
C LYS A 13 16.04 -1.68 -0.12
N PRO A 14 14.95 -0.94 0.20
CA PRO A 14 13.66 -1.15 -0.46
C PRO A 14 13.71 -1.09 -1.98
N GLN A 15 14.46 -0.17 -2.56
CA GLN A 15 14.61 -0.05 -4.02
C GLN A 15 15.23 -1.28 -4.65
N ASP A 16 16.20 -1.90 -3.97
CA ASP A 16 16.88 -3.11 -4.46
C ASP A 16 15.95 -4.32 -4.40
N ILE A 17 15.09 -4.39 -3.36
CA ILE A 17 14.08 -5.43 -3.25
C ILE A 17 13.07 -5.32 -4.38
N VAL A 18 12.55 -4.12 -4.63
CA VAL A 18 11.57 -3.87 -5.69
C VAL A 18 12.14 -4.30 -7.04
N LYS A 19 13.40 -3.98 -7.31
CA LYS A 19 14.08 -4.40 -8.53
C LYS A 19 14.15 -5.93 -8.65
N LYS A 20 14.48 -6.61 -7.56
CA LYS A 20 14.49 -8.09 -7.53
C LYS A 20 13.10 -8.67 -7.74
N LEU A 21 12.06 -8.04 -7.18
CA LEU A 21 10.67 -8.48 -7.34
C LEU A 21 10.20 -8.33 -8.79
N ASP A 22 10.58 -7.26 -9.48
CA ASP A 22 10.27 -7.09 -10.91
C ASP A 22 10.86 -8.20 -11.79
N GLU A 23 11.97 -8.79 -11.35
CA GLU A 23 12.63 -9.91 -12.03
C GLU A 23 12.10 -11.28 -11.58
N SER A 24 11.24 -11.30 -10.56
CA SER A 24 10.69 -12.53 -9.97
C SER A 24 9.32 -12.89 -10.55
N LYS A 25 8.72 -13.96 -10.00
CA LYS A 25 7.35 -14.37 -10.32
C LYS A 25 6.31 -13.80 -9.33
N ALA A 26 6.66 -12.77 -8.55
CA ALA A 26 5.70 -12.11 -7.69
C ALA A 26 4.63 -11.41 -8.52
N ASP A 27 3.40 -11.38 -8.02
CA ASP A 27 2.26 -10.74 -8.68
C ASP A 27 2.05 -9.31 -8.19
N TYR A 28 2.35 -9.06 -6.93
CA TYR A 28 2.14 -7.76 -6.27
C TYR A 28 3.30 -7.42 -5.35
N ILE A 29 3.50 -6.12 -5.16
CA ILE A 29 4.31 -5.59 -4.06
C ILE A 29 3.36 -5.19 -2.94
N HIS A 30 3.55 -5.76 -1.74
CA HIS A 30 2.76 -5.43 -0.56
C HIS A 30 3.43 -4.29 0.21
N LEU A 31 2.67 -3.21 0.43
CA LEU A 31 3.11 -2.03 1.17
C LEU A 31 2.34 -1.90 2.48
N ASP A 32 3.05 -1.97 3.59
CA ASP A 32 2.50 -1.71 4.92
C ASP A 32 2.74 -0.24 5.28
N ILE A 33 1.67 0.55 5.32
CA ILE A 33 1.72 1.99 5.59
C ILE A 33 1.25 2.25 7.02
N MET A 34 2.15 2.80 7.83
CA MET A 34 1.92 3.09 9.25
C MET A 34 2.23 4.56 9.52
N ASP A 35 1.33 5.24 10.23
CA ASP A 35 1.45 6.68 10.53
C ASP A 35 2.03 6.98 11.93
N GLY A 36 2.30 5.94 12.72
CA GLY A 36 2.77 6.09 14.10
C GLY A 36 1.67 6.48 15.10
N LYS A 37 0.40 6.52 14.66
CA LYS A 37 -0.77 6.86 15.49
C LYS A 37 -1.69 5.67 15.68
N PHE A 38 -2.09 5.01 14.60
CA PHE A 38 -2.89 3.80 14.64
C PHE A 38 -2.08 2.62 15.18
N THR A 39 -0.80 2.57 14.84
CA THR A 39 0.19 1.64 15.39
C THR A 39 1.37 2.42 15.98
N GLU A 40 2.18 1.80 16.82
CA GLU A 40 3.36 2.45 17.41
C GLU A 40 4.45 2.75 16.39
N ASN A 41 4.56 1.92 15.37
CA ASN A 41 5.57 2.06 14.33
C ASN A 41 5.13 3.04 13.24
N LYS A 42 6.12 3.68 12.62
CA LYS A 42 5.92 4.53 11.46
C LYS A 42 6.77 3.96 10.31
N THR A 43 6.16 3.85 9.12
CA THR A 43 6.86 3.44 7.92
C THR A 43 7.11 4.62 6.99
N TRP A 44 7.38 4.34 5.72
CA TRP A 44 7.71 5.38 4.74
C TRP A 44 6.57 6.36 4.51
N THR A 45 6.94 7.62 4.23
CA THR A 45 6.00 8.63 3.72
C THR A 45 5.58 8.28 2.29
N PHE A 46 4.51 8.90 1.82
CA PHE A 46 4.05 8.75 0.43
C PHE A 46 5.14 9.14 -0.58
N GLY A 47 5.87 10.23 -0.30
CA GLY A 47 6.99 10.66 -1.15
C GLY A 47 8.10 9.63 -1.25
N GLU A 48 8.43 8.99 -0.12
CA GLU A 48 9.41 7.91 -0.09
C GLU A 48 8.92 6.67 -0.86
N ILE A 49 7.65 6.30 -0.69
CA ILE A 49 7.03 5.18 -1.41
C ILE A 49 7.08 5.42 -2.92
N LYS A 50 6.78 6.61 -3.38
CA LYS A 50 6.87 6.96 -4.82
C LYS A 50 8.27 6.70 -5.38
N LYS A 51 9.31 7.01 -4.61
CA LYS A 51 10.70 6.76 -5.00
C LYS A 51 11.03 5.27 -5.00
N ILE A 52 10.48 4.52 -4.03
CA ILE A 52 10.77 3.09 -3.88
C ILE A 52 10.13 2.29 -5.03
N VAL A 53 8.87 2.56 -5.37
CA VAL A 53 8.11 1.73 -6.31
C VAL A 53 7.84 2.40 -7.66
N GLY A 54 8.26 3.64 -7.85
CA GLY A 54 7.89 4.47 -9.02
C GLY A 54 8.27 3.87 -10.36
N TYR A 55 9.28 3.03 -10.42
CA TYR A 55 9.75 2.38 -11.65
C TYR A 55 9.36 0.91 -11.74
N SER A 56 8.67 0.38 -10.73
CA SER A 56 8.22 -1.02 -10.75
C SER A 56 7.06 -1.21 -11.72
N LYS A 57 7.03 -2.39 -12.36
CA LYS A 57 5.94 -2.82 -13.23
C LYS A 57 4.85 -3.56 -12.45
N LEU A 58 5.15 -4.00 -11.23
CA LEU A 58 4.21 -4.76 -10.42
C LEU A 58 3.13 -3.87 -9.82
N PRO A 59 1.87 -4.29 -9.83
CA PRO A 59 0.82 -3.57 -9.14
C PRO A 59 1.00 -3.67 -7.62
N LEU A 60 0.48 -2.67 -6.91
CA LEU A 60 0.62 -2.54 -5.47
C LEU A 60 -0.57 -3.14 -4.74
N ASP A 61 -0.29 -3.78 -3.63
CA ASP A 61 -1.23 -4.25 -2.63
C ASP A 61 -0.97 -3.43 -1.36
N VAL A 62 -1.78 -2.38 -1.15
CA VAL A 62 -1.55 -1.38 -0.11
C VAL A 62 -2.38 -1.68 1.14
N HIS A 63 -1.71 -1.79 2.28
CA HIS A 63 -2.32 -2.00 3.59
C HIS A 63 -2.13 -0.76 4.45
N LEU A 64 -3.22 -0.04 4.70
CA LEU A 64 -3.22 1.20 5.48
C LEU A 64 -3.47 0.90 6.96
N MET A 65 -2.43 1.02 7.76
CA MET A 65 -2.49 0.97 9.22
C MET A 65 -2.36 2.39 9.76
N VAL A 66 -3.37 3.22 9.47
CA VAL A 66 -3.37 4.64 9.74
C VAL A 66 -4.67 5.06 10.41
N GLU A 67 -4.64 6.15 11.17
CA GLU A 67 -5.79 6.63 11.95
C GLU A 67 -6.93 7.16 11.07
N LYS A 68 -6.60 7.74 9.91
CA LYS A 68 -7.58 8.32 8.97
C LYS A 68 -7.30 7.85 7.55
N PRO A 69 -7.64 6.58 7.22
CA PRO A 69 -7.30 6.01 5.91
C PRO A 69 -7.92 6.78 4.73
N GLU A 70 -9.08 7.42 4.91
CA GLU A 70 -9.72 8.21 3.88
C GLU A 70 -8.85 9.34 3.33
N LYS A 71 -7.84 9.79 4.08
CA LYS A 71 -6.89 10.81 3.63
C LYS A 71 -5.79 10.28 2.71
N TYR A 72 -5.62 8.96 2.68
CA TYR A 72 -4.55 8.29 1.91
C TYR A 72 -5.06 7.67 0.61
N ILE A 73 -6.38 7.46 0.50
CA ILE A 73 -6.98 6.71 -0.63
C ILE A 73 -6.64 7.35 -1.98
N GLU A 74 -6.83 8.65 -2.13
CA GLU A 74 -6.57 9.34 -3.39
C GLU A 74 -5.11 9.19 -3.82
N ASP A 75 -4.18 9.42 -2.90
CA ASP A 75 -2.74 9.34 -3.18
C ASP A 75 -2.35 7.97 -3.72
N TYR A 76 -2.77 6.91 -3.03
CA TYR A 76 -2.42 5.55 -3.43
C TYR A 76 -3.23 5.08 -4.64
N ALA A 77 -4.43 5.60 -4.84
CA ALA A 77 -5.23 5.32 -6.03
C ALA A 77 -4.59 5.88 -7.32
N MET A 78 -3.83 6.95 -7.21
CA MET A 78 -3.11 7.54 -8.34
C MET A 78 -1.84 6.77 -8.73
N MET A 79 -1.45 5.80 -7.91
CA MET A 79 -0.36 4.88 -8.22
C MET A 79 -0.91 3.62 -8.89
N ASN A 80 -0.04 2.69 -9.28
CA ASN A 80 -0.45 1.40 -9.85
C ASN A 80 -0.96 0.45 -8.76
N THR A 81 -1.98 0.85 -8.01
CA THR A 81 -2.55 0.08 -6.90
C THR A 81 -3.67 -0.81 -7.39
N ALA A 82 -3.62 -2.10 -7.06
CA ALA A 82 -4.67 -3.07 -7.36
C ALA A 82 -5.61 -3.30 -6.16
N TYR A 83 -5.03 -3.41 -4.96
CA TYR A 83 -5.76 -3.63 -3.72
C TYR A 83 -5.43 -2.55 -2.72
N LEU A 84 -6.45 -2.09 -1.99
CA LEU A 84 -6.26 -1.17 -0.88
C LEU A 84 -7.05 -1.67 0.32
N THR A 85 -6.33 -2.01 1.39
CA THR A 85 -6.88 -2.53 2.64
C THR A 85 -6.80 -1.47 3.73
N PHE A 86 -7.87 -1.31 4.49
CA PHE A 86 -7.90 -0.47 5.68
C PHE A 86 -8.54 -1.21 6.84
N HIS A 87 -8.41 -0.69 8.05
CA HIS A 87 -9.01 -1.27 9.25
C HIS A 87 -10.36 -0.61 9.52
N TYR A 88 -11.42 -1.41 9.64
CA TYR A 88 -12.78 -0.89 9.83
C TYR A 88 -12.91 -0.01 11.09
N GLU A 89 -12.14 -0.33 12.13
CA GLU A 89 -12.12 0.43 13.38
C GLU A 89 -11.47 1.81 13.25
N SER A 90 -10.79 2.09 12.15
CA SER A 90 -10.12 3.36 11.90
C SER A 90 -11.00 4.41 11.22
N VAL A 91 -12.21 4.03 10.78
CA VAL A 91 -13.14 4.92 10.07
C VAL A 91 -14.49 5.00 10.77
N LYS A 92 -15.18 6.12 10.58
CA LYS A 92 -16.53 6.31 11.13
C LYS A 92 -17.60 5.67 10.24
N ASP A 93 -17.42 5.71 8.93
CA ASP A 93 -18.36 5.19 7.94
C ASP A 93 -17.63 4.22 7.01
N VAL A 94 -17.74 2.93 7.33
CA VAL A 94 -17.07 1.85 6.60
C VAL A 94 -17.60 1.76 5.15
N ASP A 95 -18.92 1.82 4.96
CA ASP A 95 -19.50 1.68 3.65
C ASP A 95 -19.09 2.81 2.71
N LYS A 96 -19.06 4.04 3.21
CA LYS A 96 -18.60 5.20 2.46
C LYS A 96 -17.14 5.08 2.06
N THR A 97 -16.30 4.57 2.95
CA THR A 97 -14.87 4.36 2.67
C THR A 97 -14.68 3.29 1.61
N ILE A 98 -15.41 2.18 1.70
CA ILE A 98 -15.39 1.12 0.69
C ILE A 98 -15.81 1.67 -0.68
N GLU A 99 -16.89 2.44 -0.72
CA GLU A 99 -17.37 3.07 -1.95
C GLU A 99 -16.35 4.01 -2.56
N GLN A 100 -15.70 4.82 -1.73
CA GLN A 100 -14.63 5.72 -2.17
C GLN A 100 -13.49 4.95 -2.85
N ILE A 101 -13.05 3.85 -2.27
CA ILE A 101 -11.98 3.00 -2.83
C ILE A 101 -12.44 2.38 -4.15
N LYS A 102 -13.66 1.83 -4.19
CA LYS A 102 -14.22 1.20 -5.40
C LYS A 102 -14.41 2.20 -6.55
N ASN A 103 -14.72 3.45 -6.24
CA ASN A 103 -14.90 4.49 -7.25
C ASN A 103 -13.61 4.80 -8.02
N TYR A 104 -12.44 4.49 -7.44
CA TYR A 104 -11.16 4.56 -8.14
C TYR A 104 -10.84 3.29 -8.95
N GLY A 105 -11.72 2.30 -8.95
CA GLY A 105 -11.49 1.03 -9.66
C GLY A 105 -10.61 0.04 -8.90
N LEU A 106 -10.35 0.29 -7.62
CA LEU A 106 -9.53 -0.59 -6.79
C LEU A 106 -10.37 -1.68 -6.14
N LYS A 107 -9.72 -2.78 -5.81
CA LYS A 107 -10.29 -3.81 -4.95
C LYS A 107 -10.02 -3.44 -3.49
N VAL A 108 -10.99 -3.68 -2.60
CA VAL A 108 -10.92 -3.33 -1.19
C VAL A 108 -11.06 -4.59 -0.31
#